data_4995d880e6d8af18bd14fc45fb19583b
#
_entry.id   4995d880e6d8af18bd14fc45fb19583b
#
_cell.length_a   1.000
_cell.length_b   1.000
_cell.length_c   1.000
_cell.angle_alpha   90.00
_cell.angle_beta   90.00
_cell.angle_gamma   90.00
#
_symmetry.space_group_name_H-M   'P 1'
#
loop_
_entity.id
_entity.type
_entity.pdbx_description
1 polymer ?
#
loop_
_entity_poly.entity_id
_entity_poly.type
_entity_poly.pdbx_seq_one_letter_code
_entity_poly.pdbx_strand_id
1 'polypeptide(L)'
;MSAARIISDTPGVSDAPGVRHAPGTRHSPDTVDQAARLRALVGASLAANLGASVAANVGASAGYCTHPHNATHNTNQDTNHIPGTIPRLTPNLAGPKLITITSGKGGVGKSNLAVSLCVLLARIGARPMLVDLDLGLANADVLCGLSPRARLDASLDGGAPLHTLAVDAPGGFKLIPGSVGLGRLPELPDDQRRRLLASARGLSGACDVLILDTGAGIGPMVRACASSADVTLVVATPEPTSIADAYALIKSLWQQSRRTGVPLRAPRLLVNQATSVSEAHDVHARISGVAERFLGTQIRLAGWVPTDPRVPMAVRSRVPFALAHPTCPATGALELVAVALHRELLPAHAPPLHNPEPAPGVWSRLGRLLGGKV
;
A
#
# COMPACT_ATOMS: atom_id res chain seq x y z
N MET A 1 -25.46 32.07 -61.47
CA MET A 1 -25.70 33.54 -61.42
C MET A 1 -25.21 34.04 -60.09
N SER A 2 -24.22 34.79 -60.10
CA SER A 2 -23.72 36.04 -59.51
C SER A 2 -23.22 35.85 -58.09
N ALA A 3 -21.97 35.89 -57.77
CA ALA A 3 -20.85 36.83 -57.93
C ALA A 3 -21.05 38.14 -57.09
N ALA A 4 -20.18 38.34 -56.15
CA ALA A 4 -19.42 39.54 -55.80
C ALA A 4 -18.80 39.38 -54.40
N ARG A 5 -17.51 39.31 -54.15
CA ARG A 5 -16.44 40.37 -54.14
C ARG A 5 -16.80 41.48 -53.15
N ILE A 6 -15.94 41.94 -52.26
CA ILE A 6 -14.52 42.33 -52.11
C ILE A 6 -14.52 43.08 -50.74
N ILE A 7 -13.53 43.26 -49.91
CA ILE A 7 -12.23 43.95 -49.86
C ILE A 7 -11.74 43.80 -48.42
N SER A 8 -10.56 43.28 -48.15
CA SER A 8 -9.30 43.85 -47.69
C SER A 8 -9.35 45.16 -46.88
N ASP A 9 -8.86 45.07 -45.66
CA ASP A 9 -7.95 46.11 -45.12
C ASP A 9 -7.19 45.58 -43.91
N THR A 10 -5.88 45.49 -44.03
CA THR A 10 -4.94 45.51 -42.93
C THR A 10 -4.49 46.94 -42.71
N PRO A 11 -4.28 47.37 -41.48
CA PRO A 11 -2.99 48.03 -41.18
C PRO A 11 -2.40 47.71 -39.82
N GLY A 12 -1.08 47.74 -39.78
CA GLY A 12 -0.31 48.31 -38.70
C GLY A 12 0.38 47.36 -37.75
N VAL A 13 1.60 47.04 -38.08
CA VAL A 13 2.68 46.64 -37.20
C VAL A 13 2.93 47.69 -36.16
N SER A 14 2.96 47.33 -34.86
CA SER A 14 3.70 48.12 -33.83
C SER A 14 4.22 47.20 -32.75
N ASP A 15 5.50 47.12 -32.68
CA ASP A 15 6.45 46.95 -31.57
C ASP A 15 6.02 46.08 -30.35
N ALA A 16 6.72 44.97 -30.21
CA ALA A 16 6.84 44.17 -28.99
C ALA A 16 7.86 44.85 -28.04
N PRO A 17 7.58 44.98 -26.74
CA PRO A 17 8.62 45.18 -25.75
C PRO A 17 8.96 43.88 -25.00
N GLY A 18 10.26 43.56 -25.06
CA GLY A 18 11.09 43.01 -23.99
C GLY A 18 10.58 41.78 -23.22
N VAL A 19 11.03 40.61 -23.67
CA VAL A 19 11.09 39.41 -22.83
C VAL A 19 12.05 39.64 -21.67
N ARG A 20 11.51 39.86 -20.47
CA ARG A 20 12.29 39.80 -19.23
C ARG A 20 12.38 38.35 -18.77
N HIS A 21 13.61 37.84 -18.73
CA HIS A 21 13.94 36.58 -18.08
C HIS A 21 13.54 36.65 -16.59
N ALA A 22 12.65 35.77 -16.14
CA ALA A 22 12.36 35.57 -14.75
C ALA A 22 13.57 34.90 -14.06
N PRO A 23 13.95 35.33 -12.85
CA PRO A 23 15.07 34.74 -12.10
C PRO A 23 14.72 33.34 -11.64
N GLY A 24 15.72 32.44 -11.75
CA GLY A 24 15.62 31.04 -11.36
C GLY A 24 15.08 30.87 -9.94
N THR A 25 14.14 29.99 -9.79
CA THR A 25 13.60 29.53 -8.51
C THR A 25 14.73 28.84 -7.73
N ARG A 26 15.27 29.54 -6.74
CA ARG A 26 16.13 28.94 -5.71
C ARG A 26 15.28 27.94 -4.94
N HIS A 27 15.65 26.67 -4.96
CA HIS A 27 15.09 25.69 -4.08
C HIS A 27 15.41 26.09 -2.64
N SER A 28 14.37 26.34 -1.87
CA SER A 28 14.45 26.62 -0.44
C SER A 28 14.96 25.38 0.31
N PRO A 29 15.91 25.54 1.26
CA PRO A 29 16.39 24.42 2.08
C PRO A 29 15.34 23.78 3.00
N ASP A 30 14.15 24.38 3.11
CA ASP A 30 13.08 23.95 4.02
C ASP A 30 12.41 22.61 3.64
N THR A 31 12.50 22.16 2.39
CA THR A 31 11.78 20.95 1.95
C THR A 31 12.40 19.66 2.46
N VAL A 32 13.72 19.62 2.70
CA VAL A 32 14.41 18.43 3.23
C VAL A 32 14.15 18.30 4.74
N ASP A 33 14.05 19.41 5.44
CA ASP A 33 13.77 19.44 6.88
C ASP A 33 12.29 19.10 7.18
N GLN A 34 11.36 19.48 6.30
CA GLN A 34 9.96 19.08 6.42
C GLN A 34 9.75 17.57 6.30
N ALA A 35 10.47 16.89 5.41
CA ALA A 35 10.38 15.44 5.29
C ALA A 35 10.93 14.72 6.52
N ALA A 36 12.00 15.24 7.12
CA ALA A 36 12.58 14.71 8.36
C ALA A 36 11.64 14.93 9.56
N ARG A 37 11.04 16.12 9.67
CA ARG A 37 10.04 16.44 10.71
C ARG A 37 8.77 15.61 10.55
N LEU A 38 8.32 15.38 9.32
CA LEU A 38 7.18 14.51 9.03
C LEU A 38 7.45 13.05 9.49
N ARG A 39 8.65 12.52 9.21
CA ARG A 39 9.06 11.18 9.67
C ARG A 39 9.06 11.07 11.19
N ALA A 40 9.53 12.10 11.88
CA ALA A 40 9.55 12.13 13.35
C ALA A 40 8.13 12.20 13.96
N LEU A 41 7.25 13.05 13.41
CA LEU A 41 5.88 13.23 13.89
C LEU A 41 4.99 12.01 13.61
N VAL A 42 5.10 11.41 12.42
CA VAL A 42 4.32 10.21 12.06
C VAL A 42 4.87 9.00 12.80
N GLY A 43 6.19 8.89 13.01
CA GLY A 43 6.80 7.85 13.82
C GLY A 43 6.33 7.89 15.28
N ALA A 44 6.23 9.08 15.87
CA ALA A 44 5.73 9.27 17.23
C ALA A 44 4.23 8.91 17.35
N SER A 45 3.41 9.28 16.37
CA SER A 45 1.98 8.94 16.35
C SER A 45 1.74 7.43 16.14
N LEU A 46 2.55 6.78 15.30
CA LEU A 46 2.49 5.32 15.13
C LEU A 46 2.95 4.58 16.40
N ALA A 47 4.00 5.05 17.06
CA ALA A 47 4.51 4.48 18.31
C ALA A 47 3.48 4.58 19.43
N ALA A 48 2.76 5.71 19.55
CA ALA A 48 1.68 5.90 20.52
C ALA A 48 0.49 4.95 20.26
N ASN A 49 0.12 4.74 18.99
CA ASN A 49 -0.95 3.82 18.62
C ASN A 49 -0.56 2.34 18.77
N LEU A 50 0.73 1.99 18.58
CA LEU A 50 1.25 0.63 18.80
C LEU A 50 1.39 0.31 20.28
N GLY A 51 1.77 1.27 21.11
CA GLY A 51 1.85 1.11 22.58
C GLY A 51 0.49 0.81 23.20
N ALA A 52 -0.58 1.45 22.75
CA ALA A 52 -1.94 1.20 23.19
C ALA A 52 -2.46 -0.20 22.78
N SER A 53 -2.01 -0.73 21.64
CA SER A 53 -2.41 -2.08 21.16
C SER A 53 -1.68 -3.21 21.90
N VAL A 54 -0.45 -3.00 22.37
CA VAL A 54 0.32 -3.99 23.12
C VAL A 54 -0.20 -4.09 24.56
N ALA A 55 -0.58 -2.97 25.18
CA ALA A 55 -1.14 -2.97 26.53
C ALA A 55 -2.50 -3.67 26.63
N ALA A 56 -3.31 -3.67 25.57
CA ALA A 56 -4.60 -4.34 25.53
C ALA A 56 -4.51 -5.86 25.34
N ASN A 57 -3.39 -6.40 24.85
CA ASN A 57 -3.24 -7.84 24.58
C ASN A 57 -2.50 -8.62 25.69
N VAL A 58 -1.91 -7.94 26.68
CA VAL A 58 -1.18 -8.60 27.79
C VAL A 58 -2.09 -8.98 28.95
N GLY A 59 -3.35 -8.54 28.95
CA GLY A 59 -4.31 -8.73 30.05
C GLY A 59 -5.16 -10.00 30.01
N ALA A 60 -5.05 -10.86 29.02
CA ALA A 60 -6.01 -11.97 28.82
C ALA A 60 -5.37 -13.33 28.55
N SER A 61 -4.35 -13.75 29.28
CA SER A 61 -3.97 -15.17 29.34
C SER A 61 -3.10 -15.49 30.57
N ALA A 62 -3.77 -15.68 31.69
CA ALA A 62 -3.19 -16.41 32.83
C ALA A 62 -4.21 -17.45 33.27
N GLY A 63 -3.90 -18.72 33.08
CA GLY A 63 -4.64 -19.81 33.72
C GLY A 63 -4.55 -21.18 33.04
N TYR A 64 -3.82 -22.08 33.71
CA TYR A 64 -3.89 -23.56 33.64
C TYR A 64 -3.23 -24.26 32.44
N CYS A 65 -2.47 -25.30 32.56
CA CYS A 65 -2.09 -26.27 33.61
C CYS A 65 -0.76 -26.94 33.28
N THR A 66 -0.10 -27.40 34.32
CA THR A 66 1.08 -28.28 34.40
C THR A 66 0.76 -29.74 34.02
N HIS A 67 1.65 -30.45 33.30
CA HIS A 67 2.32 -31.69 33.74
C HIS A 67 3.39 -32.18 32.73
N PRO A 68 4.39 -32.93 33.21
CA PRO A 68 5.63 -33.22 32.48
C PRO A 68 5.71 -34.62 31.91
N HIS A 69 6.47 -34.83 30.85
CA HIS A 69 7.17 -36.11 30.65
C HIS A 69 8.47 -35.95 29.86
N ASN A 70 9.51 -36.49 30.47
CA ASN A 70 10.83 -36.82 29.99
C ASN A 70 10.86 -37.57 28.66
N ALA A 71 11.84 -37.26 27.81
CA ALA A 71 12.72 -38.27 27.20
C ALA A 71 13.92 -37.59 26.50
N THR A 72 15.07 -37.92 26.99
CA THR A 72 16.42 -37.72 26.45
C THR A 72 16.56 -38.39 25.07
N HIS A 73 17.18 -37.69 24.09
CA HIS A 73 18.24 -38.31 23.29
C HIS A 73 19.14 -37.28 22.65
N ASN A 74 20.42 -37.51 22.95
CA ASN A 74 21.60 -36.81 22.53
C ASN A 74 22.05 -37.37 21.15
N THR A 75 22.36 -36.50 20.18
CA THR A 75 23.39 -36.81 19.18
C THR A 75 23.95 -35.50 18.63
N ASN A 76 25.21 -35.23 18.99
CA ASN A 76 26.13 -34.36 18.32
C ASN A 76 26.26 -34.70 16.85
N GLN A 77 26.14 -33.72 15.97
CA GLN A 77 26.94 -33.68 14.74
C GLN A 77 27.29 -32.21 14.40
N ASP A 78 28.57 -31.95 14.50
CA ASP A 78 29.27 -30.81 13.97
C ASP A 78 29.01 -30.69 12.47
N THR A 79 28.50 -29.55 12.02
CA THR A 79 28.56 -29.18 10.61
C THR A 79 29.09 -27.75 10.46
N ASN A 80 30.23 -27.68 9.84
CA ASN A 80 31.01 -26.56 9.35
C ASN A 80 30.22 -25.28 9.03
N HIS A 81 30.61 -24.22 9.69
CA HIS A 81 30.16 -22.85 9.46
C HIS A 81 30.81 -22.33 8.18
N ILE A 82 30.03 -22.22 7.09
CA ILE A 82 30.39 -21.49 5.89
C ILE A 82 29.83 -20.06 6.03
N PRO A 83 30.67 -19.02 6.12
CA PRO A 83 30.17 -17.64 6.18
C PRO A 83 29.68 -17.22 4.79
N GLY A 84 28.43 -16.84 4.67
CA GLY A 84 27.90 -16.24 3.44
C GLY A 84 26.58 -16.81 2.91
N THR A 85 25.92 -17.70 3.63
CA THR A 85 24.61 -18.21 3.20
C THR A 85 23.52 -17.26 3.68
N ILE A 86 22.91 -16.54 2.74
CA ILE A 86 21.65 -15.81 2.96
C ILE A 86 20.66 -16.82 3.56
N PRO A 87 20.01 -16.56 4.71
CA PRO A 87 19.04 -17.48 5.28
C PRO A 87 17.95 -17.79 4.23
N ARG A 88 17.86 -19.04 3.80
CA ARG A 88 16.70 -19.50 3.03
C ARG A 88 15.50 -19.39 3.96
N LEU A 89 14.64 -18.40 3.68
CA LEU A 89 13.36 -18.22 4.36
C LEU A 89 12.56 -19.52 4.23
N THR A 90 12.27 -20.16 5.35
CA THR A 90 11.37 -21.33 5.38
C THR A 90 10.00 -20.89 4.88
N PRO A 91 9.36 -21.62 3.95
CA PRO A 91 8.02 -21.28 3.48
C PRO A 91 7.05 -21.18 4.66
N ASN A 92 6.26 -20.13 4.71
CA ASN A 92 5.21 -20.00 5.71
C ASN A 92 4.12 -21.04 5.41
N LEU A 93 4.08 -22.11 6.18
CA LEU A 93 3.10 -23.21 6.03
C LEU A 93 1.65 -22.75 6.31
N ALA A 94 1.45 -21.60 6.94
CA ALA A 94 0.13 -21.05 7.28
C ALA A 94 -0.56 -20.28 6.14
N GLY A 95 0.03 -20.22 4.95
CA GLY A 95 -0.43 -19.40 3.83
C GLY A 95 0.05 -17.94 3.89
N PRO A 96 -0.11 -17.17 2.80
CA PRO A 96 0.28 -15.76 2.77
C PRO A 96 -0.62 -14.92 3.67
N LYS A 97 -0.09 -13.81 4.19
CA LYS A 97 -0.89 -12.78 4.86
C LYS A 97 -1.62 -11.95 3.82
N LEU A 98 -2.93 -11.80 3.98
CA LEU A 98 -3.79 -11.11 3.02
C LEU A 98 -4.02 -9.65 3.45
N ILE A 99 -3.68 -8.73 2.56
CA ILE A 99 -4.03 -7.30 2.68
C ILE A 99 -5.01 -6.97 1.56
N THR A 100 -6.20 -6.52 1.90
CA THR A 100 -7.15 -5.98 0.92
C THR A 100 -7.04 -4.46 0.88
N ILE A 101 -6.84 -3.90 -0.30
CA ILE A 101 -6.89 -2.46 -0.54
C ILE A 101 -8.18 -2.15 -1.30
N THR A 102 -9.01 -1.30 -0.73
CA THR A 102 -10.34 -0.98 -1.26
C THR A 102 -10.70 0.49 -1.01
N SER A 103 -11.77 0.95 -1.64
CA SER A 103 -12.32 2.30 -1.40
C SER A 103 -13.80 2.36 -1.75
N GLY A 104 -14.53 3.29 -1.14
CA GLY A 104 -15.92 3.56 -1.51
C GLY A 104 -16.06 4.24 -2.88
N LYS A 105 -15.04 5.01 -3.31
CA LYS A 105 -15.04 5.83 -4.53
C LYS A 105 -13.91 5.43 -5.49
N GLY A 106 -14.16 5.52 -6.79
CA GLY A 106 -13.12 5.40 -7.82
C GLY A 106 -12.17 6.61 -7.85
N GLY A 107 -10.95 6.41 -8.37
CA GLY A 107 -10.00 7.51 -8.58
C GLY A 107 -9.22 7.96 -7.34
N VAL A 108 -9.42 7.38 -6.16
CA VAL A 108 -8.72 7.75 -4.92
C VAL A 108 -7.26 7.24 -4.85
N GLY A 109 -6.77 6.55 -5.88
CA GLY A 109 -5.38 6.10 -5.97
C GLY A 109 -5.08 4.71 -5.43
N LYS A 110 -6.09 3.84 -5.22
CA LYS A 110 -5.92 2.47 -4.69
C LYS A 110 -4.80 1.68 -5.37
N SER A 111 -4.88 1.50 -6.68
CA SER A 111 -3.94 0.68 -7.45
C SER A 111 -2.52 1.25 -7.42
N ASN A 112 -2.36 2.58 -7.45
CA ASN A 112 -1.06 3.23 -7.27
C ASN A 112 -0.45 2.94 -5.90
N LEU A 113 -1.28 2.99 -4.86
CA LEU A 113 -0.86 2.65 -3.49
C LEU A 113 -0.54 1.16 -3.38
N ALA A 114 -1.38 0.28 -3.96
CA ALA A 114 -1.18 -1.17 -3.93
C ALA A 114 0.14 -1.60 -4.59
N VAL A 115 0.39 -1.12 -5.80
CA VAL A 115 1.62 -1.39 -6.55
C VAL A 115 2.85 -0.85 -5.80
N SER A 116 2.80 0.40 -5.32
CA SER A 116 3.93 0.99 -4.59
C SER A 116 4.14 0.38 -3.21
N LEU A 117 3.08 -0.09 -2.55
CA LEU A 117 3.18 -0.83 -1.29
C LEU A 117 3.89 -2.18 -1.51
N CYS A 118 3.63 -2.88 -2.62
CA CYS A 118 4.37 -4.10 -2.98
C CYS A 118 5.87 -3.80 -3.14
N VAL A 119 6.24 -2.74 -3.85
CA VAL A 119 7.65 -2.33 -3.98
C VAL A 119 8.31 -2.10 -2.63
N LEU A 120 7.61 -1.41 -1.72
CA LEU A 120 8.14 -1.08 -0.39
C LEU A 120 8.25 -2.32 0.50
N LEU A 121 7.28 -3.23 0.46
CA LEU A 121 7.33 -4.50 1.18
C LEU A 121 8.47 -5.39 0.67
N ALA A 122 8.71 -5.42 -0.65
CA ALA A 122 9.85 -6.15 -1.22
C ALA A 122 11.20 -5.57 -0.75
N ARG A 123 11.32 -4.24 -0.68
CA ARG A 123 12.54 -3.57 -0.18
C ARG A 123 12.89 -3.92 1.26
N ILE A 124 11.89 -4.19 2.09
CA ILE A 124 12.10 -4.57 3.49
C ILE A 124 12.14 -6.09 3.71
N GLY A 125 12.30 -6.88 2.62
CA GLY A 125 12.60 -8.30 2.65
C GLY A 125 11.40 -9.24 2.61
N ALA A 126 10.17 -8.75 2.45
CA ALA A 126 9.02 -9.61 2.19
C ALA A 126 9.02 -10.08 0.72
N ARG A 127 8.26 -11.14 0.44
CA ARG A 127 7.93 -11.59 -0.92
C ARG A 127 6.47 -11.25 -1.23
N PRO A 128 6.16 -10.00 -1.66
CA PRO A 128 4.79 -9.61 -1.93
C PRO A 128 4.33 -10.10 -3.30
N MET A 129 3.02 -10.36 -3.38
CA MET A 129 2.30 -10.61 -4.64
C MET A 129 1.06 -9.75 -4.66
N LEU A 130 0.78 -9.14 -5.81
CA LEU A 130 -0.42 -8.33 -6.05
C LEU A 130 -1.38 -9.10 -6.95
N VAL A 131 -2.64 -9.17 -6.58
CA VAL A 131 -3.73 -9.63 -7.46
C VAL A 131 -4.63 -8.44 -7.76
N ASP A 132 -4.73 -8.09 -9.04
CA ASP A 132 -5.63 -7.04 -9.49
C ASP A 132 -7.05 -7.64 -9.67
N LEU A 133 -7.93 -7.30 -8.75
CA LEU A 133 -9.32 -7.75 -8.69
C LEU A 133 -10.32 -6.65 -9.11
N ASP A 134 -9.83 -5.57 -9.75
CA ASP A 134 -10.71 -4.62 -10.42
C ASP A 134 -11.17 -5.21 -11.77
N LEU A 135 -12.20 -6.05 -11.72
CA LEU A 135 -12.68 -6.81 -12.88
C LEU A 135 -13.22 -5.92 -14.03
N GLY A 136 -13.42 -4.63 -13.77
CA GLY A 136 -13.92 -3.69 -14.76
C GLY A 136 -12.84 -2.82 -15.38
N LEU A 137 -11.86 -2.41 -14.58
CA LEU A 137 -10.85 -1.42 -14.93
C LEU A 137 -9.46 -1.80 -14.40
N ALA A 138 -9.10 -3.09 -14.53
CA ALA A 138 -7.77 -3.57 -14.16
C ALA A 138 -6.67 -2.74 -14.83
N ASN A 139 -5.72 -2.24 -14.04
CA ASN A 139 -4.69 -1.31 -14.52
C ASN A 139 -3.34 -1.46 -13.79
N ALA A 140 -3.20 -2.42 -12.88
CA ALA A 140 -1.95 -2.62 -12.14
C ALA A 140 -0.78 -2.98 -13.08
N ASP A 141 -1.03 -3.73 -14.15
CA ASP A 141 -0.04 -4.03 -15.19
C ASP A 141 0.41 -2.77 -15.94
N VAL A 142 -0.53 -1.88 -16.27
CA VAL A 142 -0.23 -0.59 -16.92
C VAL A 142 0.64 0.27 -16.02
N LEU A 143 0.35 0.33 -14.72
CA LEU A 143 1.14 1.08 -13.74
C LEU A 143 2.56 0.52 -13.57
N CYS A 144 2.76 -0.75 -13.91
CA CYS A 144 4.05 -1.43 -13.87
C CYS A 144 4.77 -1.47 -15.25
N GLY A 145 4.16 -0.93 -16.30
CA GLY A 145 4.71 -1.00 -17.64
C GLY A 145 4.73 -2.41 -18.24
N LEU A 146 3.86 -3.30 -17.76
CA LEU A 146 3.80 -4.68 -18.18
C LEU A 146 2.74 -4.91 -19.27
N SER A 147 2.95 -5.97 -20.06
CA SER A 147 2.00 -6.45 -21.08
C SER A 147 1.83 -7.97 -20.96
N PRO A 148 1.14 -8.45 -19.93
CA PRO A 148 1.01 -9.87 -19.63
C PRO A 148 0.19 -10.59 -20.71
N ARG A 149 0.61 -11.83 -21.05
CA ARG A 149 -0.08 -12.68 -22.03
C ARG A 149 -1.31 -13.37 -21.44
N ALA A 150 -1.25 -13.75 -20.17
CA ALA A 150 -2.34 -14.39 -19.44
C ALA A 150 -2.83 -13.47 -18.31
N ARG A 151 -4.10 -13.51 -18.04
CA ARG A 151 -4.79 -12.67 -17.07
C ARG A 151 -5.73 -13.49 -16.20
N LEU A 152 -6.33 -12.87 -15.20
CA LEU A 152 -7.15 -13.52 -14.19
C LEU A 152 -8.32 -14.34 -14.78
N ASP A 153 -8.89 -13.91 -15.91
CA ASP A 153 -9.93 -14.64 -16.63
C ASP A 153 -9.55 -16.09 -16.95
N ALA A 154 -8.30 -16.35 -17.32
CA ALA A 154 -7.81 -17.70 -17.58
C ALA A 154 -7.92 -18.64 -16.37
N SER A 155 -7.98 -18.11 -15.16
CA SER A 155 -8.20 -18.90 -13.92
C SER A 155 -9.69 -18.95 -13.53
N LEU A 156 -10.47 -17.92 -13.85
CA LEU A 156 -11.90 -17.86 -13.51
C LEU A 156 -12.72 -18.91 -14.24
N ASP A 157 -12.37 -19.21 -15.48
CA ASP A 157 -13.02 -20.24 -16.31
C ASP A 157 -12.58 -21.68 -15.95
N GLY A 158 -11.82 -21.82 -14.86
CA GLY A 158 -11.38 -23.14 -14.35
C GLY A 158 -10.18 -23.73 -15.08
N GLY A 159 -9.52 -22.96 -15.95
CA GLY A 159 -8.41 -23.43 -16.77
C GLY A 159 -7.06 -23.41 -16.06
N ALA A 160 -6.55 -22.25 -15.71
CA ALA A 160 -5.19 -22.07 -15.21
C ALA A 160 -5.13 -21.95 -13.68
N PRO A 161 -4.20 -22.64 -13.01
CA PRO A 161 -3.92 -22.38 -11.60
C PRO A 161 -3.46 -20.93 -11.39
N LEU A 162 -3.95 -20.26 -10.35
CA LEU A 162 -3.71 -18.83 -10.12
C LEU A 162 -2.22 -18.45 -10.09
N HIS A 163 -1.37 -19.32 -9.52
CA HIS A 163 0.08 -19.08 -9.45
C HIS A 163 0.78 -19.03 -10.82
N THR A 164 0.22 -19.68 -11.85
CA THR A 164 0.81 -19.71 -13.20
C THR A 164 0.59 -18.40 -13.96
N LEU A 165 -0.34 -17.54 -13.48
CA LEU A 165 -0.63 -16.25 -14.05
C LEU A 165 0.31 -15.14 -13.50
N ALA A 166 1.08 -15.46 -12.45
CA ALA A 166 1.94 -14.48 -11.80
C ALA A 166 3.13 -14.14 -12.69
N VAL A 167 3.31 -12.85 -12.97
CA VAL A 167 4.43 -12.29 -13.69
C VAL A 167 5.33 -11.49 -12.74
N ASP A 168 6.63 -11.44 -13.04
CA ASP A 168 7.54 -10.60 -12.28
C ASP A 168 7.29 -9.12 -12.61
N ALA A 169 7.15 -8.30 -11.57
CA ALA A 169 6.88 -6.88 -11.66
C ALA A 169 8.10 -6.05 -11.19
N PRO A 170 8.26 -4.81 -11.69
CA PRO A 170 9.38 -3.96 -11.32
C PRO A 170 9.34 -3.63 -9.82
N GLY A 171 10.50 -3.71 -9.17
CA GLY A 171 10.62 -3.46 -7.73
C GLY A 171 10.53 -4.72 -6.86
N GLY A 172 10.58 -5.94 -7.45
CA GLY A 172 10.81 -7.19 -6.73
C GLY A 172 9.55 -7.86 -6.16
N PHE A 173 8.40 -7.65 -6.77
CA PHE A 173 7.16 -8.35 -6.44
C PHE A 173 6.58 -9.10 -7.65
N LYS A 174 5.59 -9.95 -7.41
CA LYS A 174 4.84 -10.62 -8.46
C LYS A 174 3.46 -10.01 -8.64
N LEU A 175 2.99 -9.94 -9.88
CA LEU A 175 1.66 -9.44 -10.23
C LEU A 175 0.84 -10.54 -10.90
N ILE A 176 -0.36 -10.79 -10.42
CA ILE A 176 -1.42 -11.49 -11.14
C ILE A 176 -2.31 -10.41 -11.75
N PRO A 177 -2.23 -10.21 -13.08
CA PRO A 177 -2.95 -9.13 -13.74
C PRO A 177 -4.43 -9.41 -13.82
N GLY A 178 -5.23 -8.40 -13.60
CA GLY A 178 -6.68 -8.47 -13.68
C GLY A 178 -7.17 -8.64 -15.12
N SER A 179 -8.44 -8.99 -15.27
CA SER A 179 -9.09 -9.16 -16.57
C SER A 179 -9.32 -7.81 -17.26
N VAL A 180 -9.15 -7.77 -18.59
CA VAL A 180 -9.41 -6.58 -19.41
C VAL A 180 -10.45 -6.93 -20.46
N GLY A 181 -11.43 -6.05 -20.63
CA GLY A 181 -12.38 -6.17 -21.73
C GLY A 181 -13.56 -7.11 -21.50
N LEU A 182 -13.68 -7.69 -20.33
CA LEU A 182 -14.93 -8.35 -19.92
C LEU A 182 -15.95 -7.25 -19.58
N GLY A 183 -16.28 -6.41 -20.57
CA GLY A 183 -17.16 -5.29 -20.43
C GLY A 183 -18.40 -5.68 -19.64
N ARG A 184 -18.54 -5.19 -18.39
CA ARG A 184 -19.65 -5.46 -17.49
C ARG A 184 -19.94 -6.96 -17.32
N LEU A 185 -18.92 -7.75 -16.91
CA LEU A 185 -19.29 -9.00 -16.27
C LEU A 185 -20.19 -8.65 -15.10
N PRO A 186 -21.42 -9.21 -15.07
CA PRO A 186 -22.15 -9.24 -13.82
C PRO A 186 -21.16 -9.78 -12.77
N GLU A 187 -21.23 -9.23 -11.57
CA GLU A 187 -20.40 -9.64 -10.44
C GLU A 187 -20.18 -11.15 -10.45
N LEU A 188 -18.91 -11.59 -10.33
CA LEU A 188 -18.59 -13.03 -10.33
C LEU A 188 -19.57 -13.78 -9.43
N PRO A 189 -20.08 -14.95 -9.86
CA PRO A 189 -20.90 -15.82 -9.04
C PRO A 189 -20.22 -16.14 -7.69
N ASP A 190 -21.02 -16.36 -6.66
CA ASP A 190 -20.53 -16.58 -5.30
C ASP A 190 -19.53 -17.74 -5.19
N ASP A 191 -19.76 -18.82 -5.94
CA ASP A 191 -18.89 -19.97 -5.97
C ASP A 191 -17.54 -19.67 -6.65
N GLN A 192 -17.53 -18.89 -7.72
CA GLN A 192 -16.29 -18.47 -8.39
C GLN A 192 -15.49 -17.53 -7.49
N ARG A 193 -16.15 -16.58 -6.80
CA ARG A 193 -15.47 -15.71 -5.81
C ARG A 193 -14.83 -16.53 -4.69
N ARG A 194 -15.56 -17.52 -4.13
CA ARG A 194 -15.01 -18.39 -3.09
C ARG A 194 -13.83 -19.20 -3.59
N ARG A 195 -13.92 -19.79 -4.79
CA ARG A 195 -12.79 -20.52 -5.40
C ARG A 195 -11.58 -19.64 -5.62
N LEU A 196 -11.76 -18.44 -6.14
CA LEU A 196 -10.68 -17.48 -6.37
C LEU A 196 -9.97 -17.12 -5.05
N LEU A 197 -10.72 -16.78 -4.01
CA LEU A 197 -10.14 -16.43 -2.71
C LEU A 197 -9.50 -17.64 -2.00
N ALA A 198 -10.04 -18.82 -2.17
CA ALA A 198 -9.42 -20.06 -1.69
C ALA A 198 -8.09 -20.33 -2.41
N SER A 199 -8.05 -20.18 -3.75
CA SER A 199 -6.83 -20.31 -4.55
C SER A 199 -5.79 -19.24 -4.16
N ALA A 200 -6.22 -18.02 -3.88
CA ALA A 200 -5.34 -16.95 -3.40
C ALA A 200 -4.71 -17.28 -2.04
N ARG A 201 -5.48 -17.85 -1.10
CA ARG A 201 -4.94 -18.35 0.18
C ARG A 201 -4.02 -19.54 0.01
N GLY A 202 -4.21 -20.32 -1.04
CA GLY A 202 -3.37 -21.48 -1.39
C GLY A 202 -2.01 -21.11 -2.00
N LEU A 203 -1.69 -19.83 -2.19
CA LEU A 203 -0.39 -19.34 -2.70
C LEU A 203 0.74 -19.43 -1.66
N SER A 204 0.59 -20.28 -0.65
CA SER A 204 1.62 -20.55 0.35
C SER A 204 2.92 -21.02 -0.32
N GLY A 205 4.04 -20.47 0.12
CA GLY A 205 5.35 -20.73 -0.50
C GLY A 205 5.68 -19.85 -1.71
N ALA A 206 4.69 -19.32 -2.43
CA ALA A 206 4.89 -18.40 -3.55
C ALA A 206 5.10 -16.94 -3.09
N CYS A 207 4.46 -16.56 -1.98
CA CYS A 207 4.57 -15.20 -1.41
C CYS A 207 4.37 -15.23 0.11
N ASP A 208 4.84 -14.19 0.80
CA ASP A 208 4.62 -13.99 2.24
C ASP A 208 3.41 -13.11 2.49
N VAL A 209 3.21 -12.13 1.60
CA VAL A 209 2.09 -11.16 1.64
C VAL A 209 1.39 -11.16 0.29
N LEU A 210 0.09 -11.31 0.32
CA LEU A 210 -0.78 -11.19 -0.84
C LEU A 210 -1.62 -9.92 -0.71
N ILE A 211 -1.46 -8.99 -1.65
CA ILE A 211 -2.25 -7.76 -1.73
C ILE A 211 -3.38 -8.00 -2.75
N LEU A 212 -4.61 -7.74 -2.32
CA LEU A 212 -5.80 -7.79 -3.16
C LEU A 212 -6.22 -6.35 -3.48
N ASP A 213 -5.95 -5.89 -4.70
CA ASP A 213 -6.41 -4.57 -5.18
C ASP A 213 -7.81 -4.73 -5.78
N THR A 214 -8.81 -4.19 -5.10
CA THR A 214 -10.21 -4.35 -5.51
C THR A 214 -10.72 -3.15 -6.30
N GLY A 215 -11.78 -3.36 -7.06
CA GLY A 215 -12.56 -2.24 -7.58
C GLY A 215 -13.10 -1.34 -6.47
N ALA A 216 -13.65 -0.20 -6.85
CA ALA A 216 -14.30 0.72 -5.93
C ALA A 216 -15.73 0.29 -5.58
N GLY A 217 -16.25 0.81 -4.46
CA GLY A 217 -17.65 0.62 -4.06
C GLY A 217 -17.86 -0.47 -3.03
N ILE A 218 -19.09 -0.98 -2.97
CA ILE A 218 -19.58 -1.92 -1.95
C ILE A 218 -19.95 -3.28 -2.53
N GLY A 219 -19.45 -3.62 -3.70
CA GLY A 219 -19.79 -4.84 -4.44
C GLY A 219 -19.44 -6.13 -3.69
N PRO A 220 -19.99 -7.28 -4.11
CA PRO A 220 -19.76 -8.58 -3.48
C PRO A 220 -18.28 -8.99 -3.46
N MET A 221 -17.48 -8.67 -4.51
CA MET A 221 -16.06 -8.96 -4.55
C MET A 221 -15.30 -8.18 -3.47
N VAL A 222 -15.57 -6.88 -3.34
CA VAL A 222 -14.97 -6.02 -2.30
C VAL A 222 -15.24 -6.58 -0.91
N ARG A 223 -16.50 -6.94 -0.64
CA ARG A 223 -16.89 -7.51 0.66
C ARG A 223 -16.24 -8.87 0.92
N ALA A 224 -16.15 -9.72 -0.10
CA ALA A 224 -15.53 -11.04 0.02
C ALA A 224 -14.01 -10.93 0.29
N CYS A 225 -13.31 -10.04 -0.41
CA CYS A 225 -11.89 -9.75 -0.18
C CYS A 225 -11.67 -9.22 1.24
N ALA A 226 -12.44 -8.21 1.66
CA ALA A 226 -12.33 -7.63 3.01
C ALA A 226 -12.60 -8.65 4.13
N SER A 227 -13.60 -9.53 3.95
CA SER A 227 -13.90 -10.60 4.92
C SER A 227 -12.82 -11.68 4.98
N SER A 228 -12.05 -11.83 3.91
CA SER A 228 -10.97 -12.81 3.82
C SER A 228 -9.62 -12.26 4.28
N ALA A 229 -9.47 -10.95 4.42
CA ALA A 229 -8.19 -10.31 4.68
C ALA A 229 -7.75 -10.38 6.14
N ASP A 230 -6.43 -10.41 6.35
CA ASP A 230 -5.81 -10.17 7.66
C ASP A 230 -5.84 -8.68 8.01
N VAL A 231 -5.70 -7.83 6.99
CA VAL A 231 -5.84 -6.36 7.09
C VAL A 231 -6.63 -5.84 5.90
N THR A 232 -7.63 -5.01 6.16
CA THR A 232 -8.34 -4.25 5.13
C THR A 232 -7.97 -2.78 5.24
N LEU A 233 -7.38 -2.23 4.18
CA LEU A 233 -7.09 -0.80 4.04
C LEU A 233 -8.20 -0.16 3.21
N VAL A 234 -8.95 0.73 3.83
CA VAL A 234 -9.95 1.57 3.15
C VAL A 234 -9.27 2.87 2.77
N VAL A 235 -9.12 3.13 1.47
CA VAL A 235 -8.51 4.35 0.96
C VAL A 235 -9.58 5.43 0.83
N ALA A 236 -9.32 6.61 1.38
CA ALA A 236 -10.13 7.80 1.22
C ALA A 236 -9.26 9.02 0.91
N THR A 237 -9.85 10.03 0.29
CA THR A 237 -9.24 11.36 0.09
C THR A 237 -9.98 12.40 0.93
N PRO A 238 -9.44 13.61 1.11
CA PRO A 238 -10.13 14.70 1.83
C PRO A 238 -11.44 15.17 1.18
N GLU A 239 -11.75 14.74 -0.04
CA GLU A 239 -13.01 15.08 -0.70
C GLU A 239 -14.23 14.61 0.10
N PRO A 240 -15.26 15.45 0.29
CA PRO A 240 -16.48 15.10 1.05
C PRO A 240 -17.17 13.82 0.56
N THR A 241 -17.23 13.62 -0.77
CA THR A 241 -17.82 12.42 -1.37
C THR A 241 -17.01 11.17 -1.06
N SER A 242 -15.67 11.25 -1.08
CA SER A 242 -14.79 10.15 -0.73
C SER A 242 -14.93 9.73 0.74
N ILE A 243 -15.11 10.70 1.64
CA ILE A 243 -15.35 10.46 3.08
C ILE A 243 -16.69 9.73 3.28
N ALA A 244 -17.77 10.20 2.62
CA ALA A 244 -19.09 9.58 2.70
C ALA A 244 -19.08 8.15 2.13
N ASP A 245 -18.44 7.94 0.99
CA ASP A 245 -18.34 6.63 0.33
C ASP A 245 -17.48 5.65 1.13
N ALA A 246 -16.38 6.11 1.73
CA ALA A 246 -15.56 5.30 2.63
C ALA A 246 -16.35 4.83 3.87
N TYR A 247 -17.15 5.71 4.48
CA TYR A 247 -18.03 5.33 5.56
C TYR A 247 -19.11 4.33 5.09
N ALA A 248 -19.73 4.54 3.94
CA ALA A 248 -20.73 3.62 3.38
C ALA A 248 -20.14 2.22 3.16
N LEU A 249 -18.90 2.13 2.66
CA LEU A 249 -18.18 0.88 2.54
C LEU A 249 -17.95 0.21 3.90
N ILE A 250 -17.41 0.92 4.88
CA ILE A 250 -17.16 0.42 6.23
C ILE A 250 -18.47 -0.10 6.84
N LYS A 251 -19.56 0.65 6.73
CA LYS A 251 -20.90 0.25 7.19
C LYS A 251 -21.37 -1.05 6.50
N SER A 252 -21.17 -1.17 5.18
CA SER A 252 -21.55 -2.36 4.43
C SER A 252 -20.77 -3.60 4.89
N LEU A 253 -19.46 -3.47 5.12
CA LEU A 253 -18.62 -4.55 5.65
C LEU A 253 -19.07 -4.99 7.04
N TRP A 254 -19.35 -4.04 7.92
CA TRP A 254 -19.81 -4.30 9.28
C TRP A 254 -21.19 -4.98 9.29
N GLN A 255 -22.14 -4.52 8.47
CA GLN A 255 -23.46 -5.13 8.32
C GLN A 255 -23.37 -6.56 7.79
N GLN A 256 -22.47 -6.80 6.81
CA GLN A 256 -22.24 -8.16 6.30
C GLN A 256 -21.71 -9.09 7.40
N SER A 257 -20.71 -8.67 8.16
CA SER A 257 -20.15 -9.44 9.27
C SER A 257 -21.24 -9.84 10.28
N ARG A 258 -22.08 -8.90 10.67
CA ARG A 258 -23.21 -9.19 11.58
C ARG A 258 -24.23 -10.17 10.98
N ARG A 259 -24.50 -10.04 9.68
CA ARG A 259 -25.48 -10.88 8.99
C ARG A 259 -24.97 -12.30 8.74
N THR A 260 -23.69 -12.48 8.47
CA THR A 260 -23.08 -13.78 8.16
C THR A 260 -22.50 -14.48 9.37
N GLY A 261 -22.33 -13.79 10.51
CA GLY A 261 -21.63 -14.29 11.68
C GLY A 261 -20.12 -14.41 11.50
N VAL A 262 -19.58 -14.06 10.31
CA VAL A 262 -18.15 -14.09 10.06
C VAL A 262 -17.51 -12.82 10.66
N PRO A 263 -16.58 -12.96 11.64
CA PRO A 263 -15.93 -11.81 12.24
C PRO A 263 -15.18 -10.98 11.21
N LEU A 264 -15.47 -9.69 11.14
CA LEU A 264 -14.70 -8.73 10.36
C LEU A 264 -13.56 -8.18 11.23
N ARG A 265 -12.33 -8.32 10.78
CA ARG A 265 -11.24 -7.53 11.37
C ARG A 265 -11.49 -6.06 11.04
N ALA A 266 -11.48 -5.18 12.05
CA ALA A 266 -11.79 -3.78 11.87
C ALA A 266 -10.93 -3.18 10.72
N PRO A 267 -11.56 -2.60 9.69
CA PRO A 267 -10.83 -1.98 8.60
C PRO A 267 -10.03 -0.79 9.12
N ARG A 268 -8.94 -0.45 8.42
CA ARG A 268 -8.10 0.70 8.72
C ARG A 268 -8.22 1.72 7.61
N LEU A 269 -8.21 2.97 7.99
CA LEU A 269 -8.25 4.07 7.03
C LEU A 269 -6.83 4.40 6.56
N LEU A 270 -6.63 4.50 5.25
CA LEU A 270 -5.45 5.08 4.62
C LEU A 270 -5.89 6.34 3.89
N VAL A 271 -5.52 7.51 4.41
CA VAL A 271 -5.87 8.78 3.79
C VAL A 271 -4.84 9.10 2.71
N ASN A 272 -5.30 9.21 1.47
CA ASN A 272 -4.47 9.55 0.32
C ASN A 272 -4.74 10.99 -0.15
N GLN A 273 -3.75 11.61 -0.78
CA GLN A 273 -3.86 12.96 -1.34
C GLN A 273 -4.20 14.05 -0.31
N ALA A 274 -3.79 13.88 0.93
CA ALA A 274 -3.92 14.94 1.93
C ALA A 274 -2.83 16.01 1.73
N THR A 275 -3.17 17.26 2.01
CA THR A 275 -2.24 18.38 1.91
C THR A 275 -1.42 18.56 3.18
N SER A 276 -1.93 18.04 4.31
CA SER A 276 -1.30 18.15 5.61
C SER A 276 -1.67 17.00 6.54
N VAL A 277 -0.90 16.83 7.62
CA VAL A 277 -1.20 15.90 8.71
C VAL A 277 -2.56 16.22 9.34
N SER A 278 -2.85 17.50 9.57
CA SER A 278 -4.12 17.95 10.17
C SER A 278 -5.30 17.53 9.30
N GLU A 279 -5.24 17.77 7.99
CA GLU A 279 -6.29 17.37 7.06
C GLU A 279 -6.53 15.84 7.06
N ALA A 280 -5.45 15.06 7.10
CA ALA A 280 -5.58 13.60 7.20
C ALA A 280 -6.24 13.16 8.51
N HIS A 281 -5.88 13.80 9.62
CA HIS A 281 -6.52 13.54 10.92
C HIS A 281 -7.99 13.97 10.95
N ASP A 282 -8.35 15.08 10.31
CA ASP A 282 -9.75 15.53 10.20
C ASP A 282 -10.60 14.54 9.40
N VAL A 283 -10.06 14.00 8.30
CA VAL A 283 -10.72 12.93 7.53
C VAL A 283 -10.94 11.69 8.41
N HIS A 284 -9.90 11.28 9.13
CA HIS A 284 -9.99 10.13 10.04
C HIS A 284 -11.01 10.37 11.15
N ALA A 285 -10.98 11.52 11.81
CA ALA A 285 -11.89 11.86 12.90
C ALA A 285 -13.37 11.84 12.45
N ARG A 286 -13.65 12.37 11.26
CA ARG A 286 -15.02 12.34 10.68
C ARG A 286 -15.50 10.91 10.44
N ILE A 287 -14.70 10.07 9.78
CA ILE A 287 -15.08 8.69 9.47
C ILE A 287 -15.18 7.85 10.75
N SER A 288 -14.18 7.95 11.64
CA SER A 288 -14.13 7.18 12.88
C SER A 288 -15.24 7.58 13.84
N GLY A 289 -15.50 8.89 14.00
CA GLY A 289 -16.59 9.38 14.88
C GLY A 289 -17.98 8.92 14.44
N VAL A 290 -18.24 8.90 13.12
CA VAL A 290 -19.52 8.36 12.60
C VAL A 290 -19.57 6.83 12.75
N ALA A 291 -18.46 6.12 12.53
CA ALA A 291 -18.40 4.66 12.73
C ALA A 291 -18.59 4.29 14.22
N GLU A 292 -17.97 5.01 15.12
CA GLU A 292 -18.14 4.80 16.57
C GLU A 292 -19.60 5.03 17.00
N ARG A 293 -20.19 6.14 16.57
CA ARG A 293 -21.56 6.50 16.92
C ARG A 293 -22.61 5.52 16.40
N PHE A 294 -22.48 5.02 15.17
CA PHE A 294 -23.53 4.23 14.52
C PHE A 294 -23.21 2.74 14.40
N LEU A 295 -21.95 2.35 14.47
CA LEU A 295 -21.53 0.95 14.35
C LEU A 295 -20.91 0.41 15.65
N GLY A 296 -20.64 1.28 16.64
CA GLY A 296 -19.98 0.89 17.89
C GLY A 296 -18.53 0.41 17.69
N THR A 297 -17.86 0.88 16.61
CA THR A 297 -16.49 0.44 16.30
C THR A 297 -15.62 1.64 15.96
N GLN A 298 -14.38 1.60 16.44
CA GLN A 298 -13.37 2.60 16.10
C GLN A 298 -12.59 2.16 14.87
N ILE A 299 -12.36 3.10 13.95
CA ILE A 299 -11.56 2.89 12.76
C ILE A 299 -10.16 3.42 13.02
N ARG A 300 -9.16 2.54 12.94
CA ARG A 300 -7.75 2.95 13.10
C ARG A 300 -7.24 3.63 11.84
N LEU A 301 -6.41 4.67 12.02
CA LEU A 301 -5.65 5.25 10.93
C LEU A 301 -4.42 4.36 10.65
N ALA A 302 -4.34 3.80 9.45
CA ALA A 302 -3.16 3.07 9.01
C ALA A 302 -2.00 4.00 8.67
N GLY A 303 -2.34 5.18 8.17
CA GLY A 303 -1.41 6.23 7.77
C GLY A 303 -2.05 7.17 6.77
N TRP A 304 -1.26 8.07 6.23
CA TRP A 304 -1.69 9.01 5.20
C TRP A 304 -0.57 9.22 4.19
N VAL A 305 -0.94 9.57 2.96
CA VAL A 305 -0.02 9.84 1.86
C VAL A 305 -0.30 11.25 1.34
N PRO A 306 0.69 12.14 1.30
CA PRO A 306 0.51 13.50 0.83
C PRO A 306 0.24 13.56 -0.67
N THR A 307 -0.44 14.62 -1.10
CA THR A 307 -0.48 15.01 -2.51
C THR A 307 0.96 15.30 -2.97
N ASP A 308 1.39 14.60 -4.02
CA ASP A 308 2.75 14.72 -4.54
C ASP A 308 2.70 14.71 -6.08
N PRO A 309 3.20 15.76 -6.76
CA PRO A 309 3.18 15.84 -8.22
C PRO A 309 4.00 14.75 -8.91
N ARG A 310 4.90 14.08 -8.19
CA ARG A 310 5.69 12.96 -8.70
C ARG A 310 4.87 11.69 -8.88
N VAL A 311 3.77 11.52 -8.14
CA VAL A 311 2.88 10.37 -8.31
C VAL A 311 2.25 10.36 -9.71
N PRO A 312 1.55 11.40 -10.20
CA PRO A 312 1.04 11.39 -11.56
C PRO A 312 2.15 11.37 -12.63
N MET A 313 3.35 11.88 -12.36
CA MET A 313 4.50 11.72 -13.27
C MET A 313 4.91 10.25 -13.41
N ALA A 314 5.02 9.52 -12.31
CA ALA A 314 5.32 8.09 -12.30
C ALA A 314 4.25 7.27 -13.06
N VAL A 315 2.97 7.60 -12.88
CA VAL A 315 1.85 6.99 -13.63
C VAL A 315 2.03 7.17 -15.14
N ARG A 316 2.36 8.37 -15.61
CA ARG A 316 2.61 8.63 -17.04
C ARG A 316 3.80 7.83 -17.58
N SER A 317 4.82 7.64 -16.75
CA SER A 317 6.00 6.83 -17.07
C SER A 317 5.76 5.32 -16.93
N ARG A 318 4.58 4.90 -16.45
CA ARG A 318 4.23 3.49 -16.18
C ARG A 318 5.23 2.80 -15.26
N VAL A 319 5.67 3.50 -14.22
CA VAL A 319 6.60 3.00 -13.20
C VAL A 319 5.97 3.27 -11.83
N PRO A 320 5.96 2.29 -10.91
CA PRO A 320 5.48 2.51 -9.55
C PRO A 320 6.15 3.72 -8.91
N PHE A 321 5.39 4.64 -8.27
CA PHE A 321 5.98 5.88 -7.77
C PHE A 321 7.04 5.66 -6.69
N ALA A 322 6.90 4.59 -5.88
CA ALA A 322 7.91 4.22 -4.91
C ALA A 322 9.22 3.76 -5.55
N LEU A 323 9.19 3.30 -6.79
CA LEU A 323 10.36 2.93 -7.57
C LEU A 323 10.92 4.14 -8.34
N ALA A 324 10.06 4.90 -9.02
CA ALA A 324 10.46 6.06 -9.82
C ALA A 324 11.00 7.22 -8.96
N HIS A 325 10.40 7.42 -7.78
CA HIS A 325 10.73 8.54 -6.87
C HIS A 325 10.89 8.04 -5.42
N PRO A 326 11.96 7.30 -5.10
CA PRO A 326 12.11 6.63 -3.81
C PRO A 326 12.22 7.58 -2.61
N THR A 327 12.61 8.82 -2.84
CA THR A 327 12.80 9.84 -1.78
C THR A 327 11.67 10.86 -1.72
N CYS A 328 10.61 10.71 -2.52
CA CYS A 328 9.52 11.68 -2.52
C CYS A 328 8.64 11.55 -1.25
N PRO A 329 7.97 12.63 -0.82
CA PRO A 329 7.11 12.62 0.37
C PRO A 329 6.05 11.52 0.35
N ALA A 330 5.42 11.26 -0.80
CA ALA A 330 4.44 10.20 -0.92
C ALA A 330 5.05 8.81 -0.68
N THR A 331 6.27 8.55 -1.19
CA THR A 331 6.98 7.29 -0.95
C THR A 331 7.35 7.14 0.51
N GLY A 332 7.94 8.17 1.13
CA GLY A 332 8.32 8.10 2.54
C GLY A 332 7.12 7.88 3.48
N ALA A 333 5.98 8.49 3.18
CA ALA A 333 4.76 8.29 3.96
C ALA A 333 4.20 6.86 3.80
N LEU A 334 4.16 6.32 2.57
CA LEU A 334 3.71 4.94 2.33
C LEU A 334 4.69 3.90 2.88
N GLU A 335 5.98 4.21 2.95
CA GLU A 335 7.00 3.33 3.56
C GLU A 335 6.74 3.10 5.05
N LEU A 336 6.28 4.12 5.78
CA LEU A 336 5.89 3.96 7.18
C LEU A 336 4.71 2.98 7.32
N VAL A 337 3.74 3.04 6.41
CA VAL A 337 2.63 2.07 6.37
C VAL A 337 3.15 0.66 6.05
N ALA A 338 4.05 0.53 5.09
CA ALA A 338 4.65 -0.75 4.73
C ALA A 338 5.39 -1.39 5.90
N VAL A 339 6.23 -0.62 6.61
CA VAL A 339 6.97 -1.09 7.79
C VAL A 339 6.02 -1.51 8.92
N ALA A 340 4.97 -0.74 9.19
CA ALA A 340 3.99 -1.09 10.21
C ALA A 340 3.26 -2.40 9.88
N LEU A 341 2.81 -2.56 8.64
CA LEU A 341 2.15 -3.78 8.17
C LEU A 341 3.09 -4.99 8.19
N HIS A 342 4.34 -4.81 7.75
CA HIS A 342 5.33 -5.88 7.76
C HIS A 342 5.59 -6.40 9.18
N ARG A 343 5.81 -5.52 10.16
CA ARG A 343 6.04 -5.90 11.55
C ARG A 343 4.85 -6.63 12.17
N GLU A 344 3.65 -6.22 11.84
CA GLU A 344 2.44 -6.84 12.36
C GLU A 344 2.17 -8.21 11.75
N LEU A 345 2.32 -8.32 10.44
CA LEU A 345 1.93 -9.53 9.69
C LEU A 345 3.03 -10.58 9.63
N LEU A 346 4.29 -10.15 9.64
CA LEU A 346 5.49 -10.99 9.47
C LEU A 346 6.51 -10.75 10.60
N PRO A 347 6.15 -10.94 11.88
CA PRO A 347 7.03 -10.59 12.99
C PRO A 347 8.37 -11.35 12.98
N ALA A 348 8.39 -12.59 12.48
CA ALA A 348 9.62 -13.37 12.36
C ALA A 348 10.60 -12.85 11.28
N HIS A 349 10.13 -11.97 10.40
CA HIS A 349 10.90 -11.37 9.31
C HIS A 349 11.09 -9.87 9.51
N ALA A 350 10.65 -9.33 10.67
CA ALA A 350 10.76 -7.89 10.91
C ALA A 350 12.24 -7.49 10.91
N PRO A 351 12.66 -6.52 10.11
CA PRO A 351 14.01 -6.00 10.16
C PRO A 351 14.27 -5.47 11.59
N PRO A 352 15.48 -5.64 12.13
CA PRO A 352 15.84 -5.05 13.40
C PRO A 352 15.56 -3.55 13.33
N LEU A 353 15.09 -2.98 14.45
CA LEU A 353 14.94 -1.53 14.57
C LEU A 353 16.30 -0.91 14.29
N HIS A 354 16.52 -0.43 13.09
CA HIS A 354 17.66 0.40 12.79
C HIS A 354 17.38 1.73 13.48
N ASN A 355 17.91 1.89 14.70
CA ASN A 355 18.13 3.23 15.23
C ASN A 355 19.04 3.89 14.19
N PRO A 356 18.60 4.97 13.50
CA PRO A 356 19.53 5.67 12.65
C PRO A 356 20.67 6.12 13.57
N GLU A 357 21.86 5.53 13.38
CA GLU A 357 23.06 6.12 13.98
C GLU A 357 23.03 7.60 13.57
N PRO A 358 23.22 8.52 14.52
CA PRO A 358 23.30 9.93 14.20
C PRO A 358 24.37 10.06 13.11
N ALA A 359 23.95 10.52 11.93
CA ALA A 359 24.87 10.74 10.81
C ALA A 359 26.09 11.48 11.38
N PRO A 360 27.31 10.99 11.14
CA PRO A 360 28.51 11.59 11.74
C PRO A 360 28.48 13.06 11.44
N GLY A 361 28.37 13.85 12.51
CA GLY A 361 28.16 15.29 12.43
C GLY A 361 29.23 15.92 11.56
N VAL A 362 28.94 17.01 10.90
CA VAL A 362 29.85 17.80 10.04
C VAL A 362 31.20 18.02 10.73
N TRP A 363 31.22 18.11 12.06
CA TRP A 363 32.42 18.27 12.90
C TRP A 363 33.34 17.03 12.88
N SER A 364 32.86 15.83 12.74
CA SER A 364 33.72 14.63 12.63
C SER A 364 34.39 14.50 11.26
N ARG A 365 33.85 15.14 10.22
CA ARG A 365 34.48 15.23 8.91
C ARG A 365 35.54 16.35 8.85
N LEU A 366 35.28 17.48 9.55
CA LEU A 366 36.25 18.58 9.66
C LEU A 366 37.46 18.13 10.49
N GLY A 367 37.28 17.38 11.56
CA GLY A 367 38.37 16.87 12.38
C GLY A 367 39.36 15.96 11.64
N ARG A 368 38.89 15.20 10.65
CA ARG A 368 39.72 14.37 9.75
C ARG A 368 40.46 15.16 8.67
N LEU A 369 39.93 16.33 8.29
CA LEU A 369 40.56 17.21 7.29
C LEU A 369 41.60 18.16 7.92
N LEU A 370 41.51 18.46 9.23
CA LEU A 370 42.42 19.36 9.95
C LEU A 370 43.43 18.65 10.85
N GLY A 371 43.33 17.32 10.97
CA GLY A 371 44.25 16.48 11.73
C GLY A 371 45.46 16.03 10.92
N GLY A 372 46.25 16.97 10.44
CA GLY A 372 47.64 16.72 10.09
C GLY A 372 48.44 16.50 11.36
N LYS A 373 49.20 15.40 11.37
CA LYS A 373 50.27 14.94 12.31
C LYS A 373 50.76 15.98 13.30
N VAL A 374 50.68 15.66 14.56
CA VAL A 374 51.76 15.84 15.53
C VAL A 374 52.08 14.47 16.08
#